data_56d8f4e8236953245c1f775e58dd934c
#
_entry.id   56d8f4e8236953245c1f775e58dd934c
#
_cell.length_a   1.000
_cell.length_b   1.000
_cell.length_c   1.000
_cell.angle_alpha   90.00
_cell.angle_beta   90.00
_cell.angle_gamma   90.00
#
_symmetry.space_group_name_H-M   'P 1'
#
loop_
_entity.id
_entity.type
_entity.pdbx_description
1 polymer ?
#
loop_
_entity_poly.entity_id
_entity_poly.type
_entity_poly.pdbx_seq_one_letter_code
_entity_poly.pdbx_strand_id
1 'polypeptide(L)'
;MKTKASLGPACVVLLIWTAAAVGDAQQERAPSVDANGAPIFKVDPFWPKPLPNRWSMQQVTGIHVDHEDHIWFLNRAAAAEGDEIGGDGNPSRIDCCVRGPEVVELDQDGKVVHAWGGPGYHPLWPTALQTVIADRQGFVWVGGTAPQDSILKFTRDGKFVWDFGHRPPQGAQLAENNQQTDVLVSKGRFQIDEVAREIYIINWKRVLVYDMDSGAFKRGWGGHGMPLSEISNDPTPPYTWTGAPPPPEKNFVPDLHFLEISNDRRVYVGERGQNRIEVFTTDGKWLQDFSVAPNTPARGEGCGGLNNTKMPPCGTTYKLAISRDTSQKYLYVADGTNNRVWILDRQSGKTLGSFGGNGRYAGQLHWINAIAMDSKGNIYTGEVEQAKRIQKFEPVRK
;
A
#
# COMPACT_ATOMS: atom_id res chain seq x y z
N MET A 1 -90.17 -30.45 21.78
CA MET A 1 -88.81 -30.35 22.25
C MET A 1 -87.91 -30.17 21.01
N LYS A 2 -87.33 -29.00 20.83
CA LYS A 2 -86.48 -28.62 19.67
C LYS A 2 -85.08 -28.58 20.17
N THR A 3 -84.23 -29.47 19.67
CA THR A 3 -82.75 -29.45 19.86
C THR A 3 -82.13 -28.56 18.86
N LYS A 4 -81.38 -27.55 19.34
CA LYS A 4 -80.52 -26.66 18.54
C LYS A 4 -79.18 -27.31 18.38
N ALA A 5 -78.69 -27.46 17.14
CA ALA A 5 -77.32 -27.80 16.80
C ALA A 5 -76.50 -26.51 16.66
N SER A 6 -75.36 -26.44 17.35
CA SER A 6 -74.41 -25.33 17.30
C SER A 6 -73.36 -25.69 16.29
N LEU A 7 -73.17 -24.85 15.26
CA LEU A 7 -72.01 -24.88 14.35
C LEU A 7 -70.83 -24.10 15.00
N GLY A 8 -69.70 -24.75 15.17
CA GLY A 8 -68.45 -24.10 15.56
C GLY A 8 -67.70 -23.57 14.33
N PRO A 9 -66.86 -22.55 14.47
CA PRO A 9 -66.15 -21.95 13.37
C PRO A 9 -64.92 -22.78 12.93
N ALA A 10 -64.83 -23.03 11.63
CA ALA A 10 -63.68 -23.65 11.02
C ALA A 10 -62.53 -22.63 10.87
N CYS A 11 -61.41 -22.89 11.57
CA CYS A 11 -60.15 -22.17 11.33
C CYS A 11 -59.52 -22.61 10.04
N VAL A 12 -59.48 -21.71 9.04
CA VAL A 12 -58.69 -21.89 7.81
C VAL A 12 -57.24 -21.43 8.14
N VAL A 13 -56.32 -22.41 8.19
CA VAL A 13 -54.88 -22.12 8.30
C VAL A 13 -54.36 -21.83 6.93
N LEU A 14 -54.05 -20.56 6.60
CA LEU A 14 -53.32 -20.15 5.41
C LEU A 14 -51.84 -20.49 5.60
N LEU A 15 -51.33 -21.51 4.96
CA LEU A 15 -49.92 -21.78 4.82
C LEU A 15 -49.33 -20.81 3.78
N ILE A 16 -48.67 -19.77 4.26
CA ILE A 16 -47.84 -18.88 3.40
C ILE A 16 -46.52 -19.57 3.16
N TRP A 17 -46.34 -20.06 1.96
CA TRP A 17 -45.01 -20.49 1.46
C TRP A 17 -44.20 -19.27 1.14
N THR A 18 -43.26 -18.90 2.01
CA THR A 18 -42.19 -17.97 1.66
C THR A 18 -41.14 -18.72 0.83
N ALA A 19 -41.16 -18.53 -0.47
CA ALA A 19 -40.05 -18.92 -1.33
C ALA A 19 -38.84 -18.05 -0.95
N ALA A 20 -37.93 -18.59 -0.16
CA ALA A 20 -36.60 -18.01 0.01
C ALA A 20 -35.91 -18.10 -1.37
N ALA A 21 -35.72 -16.96 -2.03
CA ALA A 21 -34.83 -16.87 -3.15
C ALA A 21 -33.41 -17.14 -2.62
N VAL A 22 -32.96 -18.37 -2.81
CA VAL A 22 -31.55 -18.72 -2.67
C VAL A 22 -30.86 -18.04 -3.84
N GLY A 23 -30.30 -16.84 -3.60
CA GLY A 23 -29.41 -16.22 -4.53
C GLY A 23 -28.23 -17.16 -4.73
N ASP A 24 -28.05 -17.66 -5.96
CA ASP A 24 -26.82 -18.33 -6.39
C ASP A 24 -25.66 -17.36 -6.14
N ALA A 25 -25.02 -17.48 -4.99
CA ALA A 25 -23.68 -16.94 -4.80
C ALA A 25 -22.82 -17.71 -5.81
N GLN A 26 -22.55 -17.10 -6.97
CA GLN A 26 -21.59 -17.63 -7.94
C GLN A 26 -20.27 -17.80 -7.19
N GLN A 27 -19.95 -19.04 -6.85
CA GLN A 27 -18.67 -19.37 -6.24
C GLN A 27 -17.59 -18.95 -7.23
N GLU A 28 -16.87 -17.89 -6.92
CA GLU A 28 -15.82 -17.37 -7.79
C GLU A 28 -14.82 -18.47 -8.09
N ARG A 29 -14.62 -18.75 -9.37
CA ARG A 29 -13.68 -19.78 -9.80
C ARG A 29 -12.26 -19.42 -9.37
N ALA A 30 -11.51 -20.42 -8.91
CA ALA A 30 -10.12 -20.22 -8.50
C ALA A 30 -9.26 -19.63 -9.65
N PRO A 31 -8.28 -18.78 -9.34
CA PRO A 31 -7.33 -18.28 -10.33
C PRO A 31 -6.61 -19.42 -11.06
N SER A 32 -6.39 -19.25 -12.37
CA SER A 32 -5.48 -20.10 -13.12
C SER A 32 -4.06 -19.88 -12.62
N VAL A 33 -3.28 -20.96 -12.54
CA VAL A 33 -1.87 -20.90 -12.16
C VAL A 33 -0.99 -21.46 -13.29
N ASP A 34 0.24 -20.99 -13.36
CA ASP A 34 1.27 -21.53 -14.25
C ASP A 34 1.83 -22.87 -13.73
N ALA A 35 2.84 -23.43 -14.41
CA ALA A 35 3.49 -24.68 -14.04
C ALA A 35 4.19 -24.64 -12.67
N ASN A 36 4.53 -23.46 -12.17
CA ASN A 36 5.18 -23.25 -10.87
C ASN A 36 4.16 -22.93 -9.76
N GLY A 37 2.87 -22.84 -10.09
CA GLY A 37 1.79 -22.52 -9.15
C GLY A 37 1.58 -21.02 -8.93
N ALA A 38 2.19 -20.15 -9.74
CA ALA A 38 1.95 -18.70 -9.68
C ALA A 38 0.63 -18.34 -10.37
N PRO A 39 -0.25 -17.52 -9.76
CA PRO A 39 -1.45 -17.01 -10.40
C PRO A 39 -1.13 -16.22 -11.67
N ILE A 40 -1.94 -16.40 -12.70
CA ILE A 40 -1.81 -15.72 -13.99
C ILE A 40 -2.72 -14.49 -14.00
N PHE A 41 -2.17 -13.35 -14.41
CA PHE A 41 -2.89 -12.09 -14.51
C PHE A 41 -2.96 -11.57 -15.94
N LYS A 42 -4.01 -10.83 -16.24
CA LYS A 42 -4.16 -10.02 -17.46
C LYS A 42 -4.45 -8.57 -17.06
N VAL A 43 -3.91 -7.61 -17.80
CA VAL A 43 -4.21 -6.19 -17.57
C VAL A 43 -5.61 -5.86 -18.11
N ASP A 44 -6.34 -4.99 -17.41
CA ASP A 44 -7.48 -4.27 -17.97
C ASP A 44 -7.00 -2.95 -18.58
N PRO A 45 -6.90 -2.85 -19.92
CA PRO A 45 -6.36 -1.65 -20.57
C PRO A 45 -7.34 -0.46 -20.56
N PHE A 46 -8.58 -0.65 -20.10
CA PHE A 46 -9.63 0.38 -20.05
C PHE A 46 -9.92 0.87 -18.64
N TRP A 47 -9.15 0.41 -17.67
CA TRP A 47 -9.20 0.86 -16.28
C TRP A 47 -7.93 1.65 -15.91
N PRO A 48 -8.03 2.78 -15.17
CA PRO A 48 -9.24 3.45 -14.71
C PRO A 48 -9.92 4.25 -15.83
N LYS A 49 -11.09 4.80 -15.55
CA LYS A 49 -11.72 5.77 -16.45
C LYS A 49 -10.91 7.08 -16.44
N PRO A 50 -10.96 7.87 -17.51
CA PRO A 50 -10.32 9.18 -17.54
C PRO A 50 -10.70 10.00 -16.31
N LEU A 51 -9.72 10.65 -15.68
CA LEU A 51 -9.97 11.55 -14.56
C LEU A 51 -10.85 12.73 -15.03
N PRO A 52 -11.83 13.15 -14.21
CA PRO A 52 -12.72 14.26 -14.56
C PRO A 52 -11.97 15.60 -14.56
N ASN A 53 -12.64 16.66 -15.00
CA ASN A 53 -12.16 18.04 -14.90
C ASN A 53 -10.78 18.30 -15.54
N ARG A 54 -10.38 17.50 -16.52
CA ARG A 54 -9.05 17.56 -17.17
C ARG A 54 -7.88 17.29 -16.21
N TRP A 55 -8.12 16.63 -15.07
CA TRP A 55 -7.04 16.31 -14.14
C TRP A 55 -6.00 15.39 -14.77
N SER A 56 -4.73 15.75 -14.63
CA SER A 56 -3.63 14.89 -15.04
C SER A 56 -3.28 13.91 -13.94
N MET A 57 -3.03 12.66 -14.35
CA MET A 57 -2.45 11.64 -13.48
C MET A 57 -0.98 11.97 -13.26
N GLN A 58 -0.55 11.97 -12.00
CA GLN A 58 0.81 12.21 -11.60
C GLN A 58 1.43 10.96 -10.97
N GLN A 59 2.58 11.07 -10.31
CA GLN A 59 3.23 9.95 -9.65
C GLN A 59 2.30 9.30 -8.62
N VAL A 60 2.03 7.99 -8.79
CA VAL A 60 1.19 7.20 -7.88
C VAL A 60 2.08 6.49 -6.86
N THR A 61 2.21 7.07 -5.66
CA THR A 61 3.15 6.64 -4.63
C THR A 61 2.56 5.76 -3.54
N GLY A 62 1.25 5.78 -3.38
CA GLY A 62 0.51 4.94 -2.43
C GLY A 62 -0.82 4.51 -3.03
N ILE A 63 -1.19 3.26 -2.78
CA ILE A 63 -2.49 2.68 -3.11
C ILE A 63 -2.99 1.90 -1.91
N HIS A 64 -4.27 2.03 -1.60
CA HIS A 64 -4.99 1.21 -0.64
C HIS A 64 -6.31 0.76 -1.25
N VAL A 65 -6.74 -0.46 -0.97
CA VAL A 65 -8.08 -0.93 -1.30
C VAL A 65 -8.84 -1.11 0.01
N ASP A 66 -9.93 -0.40 0.17
CA ASP A 66 -10.73 -0.43 1.38
C ASP A 66 -11.66 -1.66 1.46
N HIS A 67 -12.44 -1.77 2.52
CA HIS A 67 -13.32 -2.92 2.76
C HIS A 67 -14.55 -2.97 1.84
N GLU A 68 -14.80 -1.91 1.08
CA GLU A 68 -15.84 -1.82 0.04
C GLU A 68 -15.28 -2.07 -1.37
N ASP A 69 -13.99 -2.44 -1.46
CA ASP A 69 -13.21 -2.58 -2.70
C ASP A 69 -13.08 -1.26 -3.49
N HIS A 70 -13.16 -0.10 -2.81
CA HIS A 70 -12.78 1.16 -3.41
C HIS A 70 -11.27 1.34 -3.39
N ILE A 71 -10.75 1.94 -4.44
CA ILE A 71 -9.32 2.11 -4.66
C ILE A 71 -8.92 3.55 -4.31
N TRP A 72 -8.20 3.70 -3.21
CA TRP A 72 -7.62 4.96 -2.78
C TRP A 72 -6.19 5.07 -3.30
N PHE A 73 -5.86 6.18 -3.93
CA PHE A 73 -4.47 6.38 -4.36
C PHE A 73 -4.00 7.82 -4.13
N LEU A 74 -2.69 7.96 -4.01
CA LEU A 74 -2.01 9.24 -3.95
C LEU A 74 -1.55 9.66 -5.32
N ASN A 75 -2.06 10.80 -5.77
CA ASN A 75 -1.70 11.48 -7.02
C ASN A 75 -0.74 12.64 -6.68
N ARG A 76 0.56 12.39 -6.63
CA ARG A 76 1.54 13.39 -6.17
C ARG A 76 1.61 14.58 -7.12
N ALA A 77 0.72 15.54 -6.94
CA ALA A 77 0.56 16.71 -7.82
C ALA A 77 1.80 17.64 -7.80
N ALA A 78 2.58 17.63 -6.71
CA ALA A 78 3.84 18.37 -6.63
C ALA A 78 4.92 17.87 -7.62
N ALA A 79 4.74 16.66 -8.18
CA ALA A 79 5.63 16.10 -9.20
C ALA A 79 5.21 16.43 -10.64
N ALA A 80 4.18 17.24 -10.83
CA ALA A 80 3.68 17.62 -12.15
C ALA A 80 4.68 18.53 -12.88
N GLU A 81 4.93 18.23 -14.15
CA GLU A 81 5.77 19.03 -15.04
C GLU A 81 4.92 20.05 -15.83
N GLY A 82 5.56 21.06 -16.41
CA GLY A 82 4.85 22.18 -17.01
C GLY A 82 3.90 21.82 -18.15
N ASP A 83 4.21 20.80 -18.93
CA ASP A 83 3.38 20.30 -20.02
C ASP A 83 2.13 19.50 -19.52
N GLU A 84 2.18 19.03 -18.28
CA GLU A 84 1.10 18.27 -17.65
C GLU A 84 0.08 19.15 -16.89
N ILE A 85 0.41 20.41 -16.70
CA ILE A 85 -0.37 21.40 -15.94
C ILE A 85 -0.58 22.72 -16.69
N GLY A 86 -0.50 22.68 -18.00
CA GLY A 86 -0.63 23.89 -18.82
C GLY A 86 -1.97 24.61 -18.69
N GLY A 87 -3.00 23.92 -18.18
CA GLY A 87 -4.31 24.48 -17.87
C GLY A 87 -4.42 25.14 -16.49
N ASP A 88 -3.41 25.04 -15.60
CA ASP A 88 -3.48 25.56 -14.22
C ASP A 88 -3.46 27.11 -14.13
N GLY A 89 -3.02 27.81 -15.15
CA GLY A 89 -2.88 29.27 -15.11
C GLY A 89 -4.23 30.02 -15.15
N ASN A 90 -4.24 31.27 -14.67
CA ASN A 90 -5.36 32.18 -14.81
C ASN A 90 -4.90 33.47 -15.53
N PRO A 91 -5.25 33.72 -16.81
CA PRO A 91 -6.01 32.77 -17.65
C PRO A 91 -5.22 31.51 -18.00
N SER A 92 -5.93 30.40 -18.23
CA SER A 92 -5.36 29.15 -18.71
C SER A 92 -4.69 29.35 -20.07
N ARG A 93 -3.46 28.81 -20.23
CA ARG A 93 -2.72 28.95 -21.49
C ARG A 93 -3.14 27.94 -22.54
N ILE A 94 -3.54 26.74 -22.10
CA ILE A 94 -3.93 25.64 -22.97
C ILE A 94 -5.11 24.90 -22.36
N ASP A 95 -5.83 24.16 -23.18
CA ASP A 95 -7.08 23.47 -22.80
C ASP A 95 -6.90 21.96 -22.59
N CYS A 96 -5.74 21.50 -22.13
CA CYS A 96 -5.53 20.07 -21.95
C CYS A 96 -5.74 19.60 -20.50
N CYS A 97 -4.99 20.15 -19.59
CA CYS A 97 -4.67 19.45 -18.36
C CYS A 97 -4.43 20.40 -17.19
N VAL A 98 -4.97 20.02 -16.06
CA VAL A 98 -4.81 20.76 -14.81
C VAL A 98 -4.33 19.78 -13.72
N ARG A 99 -3.72 20.33 -12.70
CA ARG A 99 -3.28 19.56 -11.53
C ARG A 99 -4.50 18.96 -10.82
N GLY A 100 -4.51 17.64 -10.68
CA GLY A 100 -5.56 16.94 -9.94
C GLY A 100 -5.36 16.99 -8.42
N PRO A 101 -6.41 16.68 -7.64
CA PRO A 101 -6.28 16.44 -6.21
C PRO A 101 -5.28 15.33 -5.90
N GLU A 102 -4.70 15.38 -4.69
CA GLU A 102 -3.63 14.44 -4.30
C GLU A 102 -4.12 13.16 -3.61
N VAL A 103 -5.33 13.16 -3.06
CA VAL A 103 -6.00 11.95 -2.58
C VAL A 103 -7.21 11.70 -3.46
N VAL A 104 -7.26 10.53 -4.08
CA VAL A 104 -8.33 10.16 -5.01
C VAL A 104 -8.87 8.78 -4.63
N GLU A 105 -10.19 8.68 -4.59
CA GLU A 105 -10.94 7.46 -4.42
C GLU A 105 -11.64 7.10 -5.74
N LEU A 106 -11.42 5.86 -6.19
CA LEU A 106 -12.11 5.27 -7.34
C LEU A 106 -13.04 4.16 -6.88
N ASP A 107 -14.19 4.02 -7.57
CA ASP A 107 -14.98 2.80 -7.49
C ASP A 107 -14.28 1.63 -8.24
N GLN A 108 -14.87 0.43 -8.17
CA GLN A 108 -14.34 -0.76 -8.85
C GLN A 108 -14.30 -0.62 -10.38
N ASP A 109 -15.16 0.24 -10.95
CA ASP A 109 -15.19 0.56 -12.39
C ASP A 109 -14.10 1.57 -12.79
N GLY A 110 -13.39 2.15 -11.82
CA GLY A 110 -12.35 3.15 -12.02
C GLY A 110 -12.85 4.58 -12.19
N LYS A 111 -14.07 4.88 -11.74
CA LYS A 111 -14.62 6.24 -11.71
C LYS A 111 -14.27 6.91 -10.39
N VAL A 112 -13.99 8.20 -10.44
CA VAL A 112 -13.72 9.02 -9.24
C VAL A 112 -14.99 9.15 -8.40
N VAL A 113 -14.89 8.79 -7.13
CA VAL A 113 -15.94 8.91 -6.10
C VAL A 113 -15.67 10.15 -5.24
N HIS A 114 -14.47 10.23 -4.66
CA HIS A 114 -14.00 11.39 -3.93
C HIS A 114 -12.60 11.80 -4.41
N ALA A 115 -12.32 13.10 -4.33
CA ALA A 115 -11.00 13.62 -4.63
C ALA A 115 -10.78 14.94 -3.87
N TRP A 116 -9.68 15.01 -3.11
CA TRP A 116 -9.34 16.15 -2.27
C TRP A 116 -7.84 16.20 -1.96
N GLY A 117 -7.41 17.24 -1.26
CA GLY A 117 -6.00 17.38 -0.87
C GLY A 117 -5.15 18.03 -1.96
N GLY A 118 -3.97 18.45 -1.56
CA GLY A 118 -2.99 19.11 -2.42
C GLY A 118 -2.27 20.25 -1.71
N PRO A 119 -1.34 20.92 -2.39
CA PRO A 119 -0.59 22.03 -1.83
C PRO A 119 -1.51 23.11 -1.23
N GLY A 120 -1.28 23.43 0.05
CA GLY A 120 -2.10 24.44 0.77
C GLY A 120 -3.41 23.92 1.35
N TYR A 121 -3.76 22.66 1.17
CA TYR A 121 -4.98 22.06 1.72
C TYR A 121 -5.02 22.06 3.26
N HIS A 122 -3.87 21.77 3.89
CA HIS A 122 -3.68 21.82 5.32
C HIS A 122 -2.26 22.34 5.64
N PRO A 123 -2.03 23.09 6.74
CA PRO A 123 -0.70 23.63 7.07
C PRO A 123 0.40 22.55 7.19
N LEU A 124 0.04 21.34 7.57
CA LEU A 124 0.95 20.19 7.71
C LEU A 124 0.89 19.24 6.49
N TRP A 125 0.26 19.66 5.38
CA TRP A 125 0.16 18.80 4.20
C TRP A 125 1.54 18.48 3.64
N PRO A 126 1.90 17.18 3.52
CA PRO A 126 3.22 16.81 3.02
C PRO A 126 3.30 16.97 1.49
N THR A 127 4.41 17.50 1.00
CA THR A 127 4.63 17.65 -0.45
C THR A 127 5.11 16.38 -1.12
N ALA A 128 5.65 15.42 -0.36
CA ALA A 128 6.11 14.13 -0.84
C ALA A 128 5.29 13.00 -0.20
N LEU A 129 4.08 12.80 -0.70
CA LEU A 129 3.15 11.77 -0.24
C LEU A 129 3.70 10.36 -0.44
N GLN A 130 3.44 9.45 0.52
CA GLN A 130 3.94 8.07 0.50
C GLN A 130 2.87 7.02 0.80
N THR A 131 2.00 7.27 1.80
CA THR A 131 1.04 6.28 2.27
C THR A 131 -0.35 6.87 2.35
N VAL A 132 -1.34 6.12 1.85
CA VAL A 132 -2.76 6.35 2.08
C VAL A 132 -3.38 5.05 2.60
N ILE A 133 -4.23 5.16 3.64
CA ILE A 133 -5.01 4.03 4.18
C ILE A 133 -6.40 4.57 4.51
N ALA A 134 -7.44 3.94 3.97
CA ALA A 134 -8.82 4.16 4.37
C ALA A 134 -9.20 3.07 5.39
N ASP A 135 -9.52 3.48 6.62
CA ASP A 135 -9.87 2.55 7.69
C ASP A 135 -11.37 2.17 7.65
N ARG A 136 -11.74 1.10 8.35
CA ARG A 136 -13.13 0.59 8.40
C ARG A 136 -14.09 1.53 9.13
N GLN A 137 -13.58 2.53 9.85
CA GLN A 137 -14.38 3.57 10.50
C GLN A 137 -14.72 4.73 9.54
N GLY A 138 -14.22 4.70 8.31
CA GLY A 138 -14.46 5.72 7.29
C GLY A 138 -13.50 6.92 7.39
N PHE A 139 -12.34 6.74 8.02
CA PHE A 139 -11.29 7.74 8.03
C PHE A 139 -10.19 7.40 7.03
N VAL A 140 -9.54 8.43 6.52
CA VAL A 140 -8.43 8.33 5.57
C VAL A 140 -7.17 8.88 6.22
N TRP A 141 -6.14 8.05 6.30
CA TRP A 141 -4.84 8.39 6.84
C TRP A 141 -3.88 8.67 5.70
N VAL A 142 -3.20 9.80 5.78
CA VAL A 142 -2.25 10.25 4.75
C VAL A 142 -0.89 10.51 5.40
N GLY A 143 0.15 9.91 4.85
CA GLY A 143 1.52 10.12 5.30
C GLY A 143 2.45 10.55 4.19
N GLY A 144 3.42 11.39 4.57
CA GLY A 144 4.43 11.86 3.63
C GLY A 144 5.51 12.70 4.30
N THR A 145 6.38 13.28 3.50
CA THR A 145 7.52 14.09 3.95
C THR A 145 7.45 15.51 3.40
N ALA A 146 8.37 16.35 3.86
CA ALA A 146 8.52 17.76 3.48
C ALA A 146 7.23 18.60 3.58
N PRO A 147 7.31 19.77 4.25
CA PRO A 147 8.51 20.27 4.93
C PRO A 147 8.82 19.54 6.24
N GLN A 148 7.96 18.63 6.66
CA GLN A 148 8.11 17.77 7.85
C GLN A 148 7.45 16.42 7.54
N ASP A 149 7.95 15.36 8.15
CA ASP A 149 7.26 14.09 8.17
C ASP A 149 5.95 14.23 8.92
N SER A 150 4.85 13.82 8.32
CA SER A 150 3.53 13.91 8.92
C SER A 150 2.67 12.68 8.61
N ILE A 151 1.82 12.33 9.56
CA ILE A 151 0.75 11.34 9.43
C ILE A 151 -0.52 12.04 9.88
N LEU A 152 -1.42 12.27 8.96
CA LEU A 152 -2.64 13.06 9.16
C LEU A 152 -3.86 12.18 8.93
N LYS A 153 -4.90 12.38 9.74
CA LYS A 153 -6.18 11.69 9.64
C LYS A 153 -7.26 12.65 9.18
N PHE A 154 -8.05 12.20 8.21
CA PHE A 154 -9.17 12.94 7.62
C PHE A 154 -10.43 12.07 7.62
N THR A 155 -11.59 12.71 7.46
CA THR A 155 -12.80 11.99 7.06
C THR A 155 -12.70 11.58 5.57
N ARG A 156 -13.60 10.71 5.10
CA ARG A 156 -13.62 10.25 3.70
C ARG A 156 -13.75 11.41 2.70
N ASP A 157 -14.48 12.46 3.07
CA ASP A 157 -14.67 13.69 2.27
C ASP A 157 -13.56 14.74 2.46
N GLY A 158 -12.48 14.40 3.17
CA GLY A 158 -11.27 15.21 3.29
C GLY A 158 -11.26 16.22 4.44
N LYS A 159 -12.21 16.23 5.36
CA LYS A 159 -12.14 17.11 6.54
C LYS A 159 -11.08 16.63 7.50
N PHE A 160 -10.19 17.51 7.91
CA PHE A 160 -9.16 17.20 8.89
C PHE A 160 -9.76 16.75 10.23
N VAL A 161 -9.22 15.67 10.79
CA VAL A 161 -9.66 15.08 12.06
C VAL A 161 -8.55 15.16 13.10
N TRP A 162 -7.35 14.71 12.75
CA TRP A 162 -6.27 14.54 13.72
C TRP A 162 -4.89 14.54 13.06
N ASP A 163 -3.91 15.01 13.81
CA ASP A 163 -2.49 14.96 13.51
C ASP A 163 -1.83 13.98 14.49
N PHE A 164 -1.22 12.91 13.96
CA PHE A 164 -0.54 11.93 14.79
C PHE A 164 0.58 12.53 15.66
N GLY A 165 1.12 13.65 15.25
CA GLY A 165 2.22 14.31 15.97
C GLY A 165 3.56 13.62 15.77
N HIS A 166 4.41 13.64 16.81
CA HIS A 166 5.74 13.03 16.78
C HIS A 166 6.66 13.49 15.65
N ARG A 167 6.29 14.54 14.91
CA ARG A 167 7.09 15.03 13.80
C ARG A 167 8.29 15.84 14.28
N PRO A 168 9.39 15.89 13.50
CA PRO A 168 10.51 16.77 13.81
C PRO A 168 10.08 18.24 13.75
N PRO A 169 10.76 19.14 14.46
CA PRO A 169 10.58 20.56 14.27
C PRO A 169 10.78 20.97 12.80
N GLN A 170 10.02 21.95 12.33
CA GLN A 170 10.10 22.43 10.96
C GLN A 170 11.52 22.88 10.60
N GLY A 171 12.04 22.36 9.48
CA GLY A 171 13.39 22.67 9.01
C GLY A 171 14.53 22.00 9.78
N ALA A 172 14.24 21.19 10.79
CA ALA A 172 15.28 20.48 11.53
C ALA A 172 15.98 19.43 10.64
N GLN A 173 17.31 19.46 10.65
CA GLN A 173 18.16 18.40 10.10
C GLN A 173 18.53 17.48 11.27
N LEU A 174 17.75 16.42 11.47
CA LEU A 174 17.99 15.50 12.56
C LEU A 174 19.05 14.45 12.16
N ALA A 175 20.03 14.26 13.01
CA ALA A 175 20.90 13.10 12.94
C ALA A 175 20.09 11.83 13.28
N GLU A 176 20.46 10.71 12.68
CA GLU A 176 19.86 9.42 12.99
C GLU A 176 20.02 9.11 14.48
N ASN A 177 18.89 8.83 15.14
CA ASN A 177 18.84 8.44 16.54
C ASN A 177 17.84 7.30 16.73
N ASN A 178 18.36 6.07 16.73
CA ASN A 178 17.54 4.88 16.87
C ASN A 178 17.12 4.57 18.31
N GLN A 179 17.45 5.42 19.27
CA GLN A 179 17.08 5.27 20.68
C GLN A 179 15.84 6.09 21.07
N GLN A 180 15.57 7.22 20.41
CA GLN A 180 14.42 8.05 20.73
C GLN A 180 13.14 7.53 20.10
N THR A 181 11.99 7.71 20.77
CA THR A 181 10.66 7.24 20.32
C THR A 181 9.63 8.35 20.22
N ASP A 182 10.00 9.57 20.54
CA ASP A 182 9.14 10.76 20.58
C ASP A 182 9.19 11.60 19.30
N VAL A 183 10.19 11.38 18.44
CA VAL A 183 10.32 12.06 17.15
C VAL A 183 10.44 11.06 16.01
N LEU A 184 9.57 11.20 15.02
CA LEU A 184 9.52 10.31 13.86
C LEU A 184 10.15 10.95 12.63
N VAL A 185 11.08 10.22 12.01
CA VAL A 185 11.60 10.49 10.67
C VAL A 185 11.23 9.31 9.80
N SER A 186 9.93 9.22 9.50
CA SER A 186 9.29 8.02 8.94
C SER A 186 9.17 8.04 7.42
N LYS A 187 9.42 9.17 6.80
CA LYS A 187 9.11 9.42 5.39
C LYS A 187 7.63 9.15 5.06
N GLY A 188 6.73 9.23 6.07
CA GLY A 188 5.31 8.95 5.92
C GLY A 188 4.98 7.48 5.65
N ARG A 189 5.84 6.54 6.06
CA ARG A 189 5.65 5.10 5.84
C ARG A 189 5.13 4.43 7.09
N PHE A 190 3.89 3.98 7.03
CA PHE A 190 3.21 3.34 8.15
C PHE A 190 2.20 2.31 7.67
N GLN A 191 1.74 1.45 8.60
CA GLN A 191 0.62 0.53 8.43
C GLN A 191 -0.25 0.55 9.68
N ILE A 192 -1.55 0.35 9.52
CA ILE A 192 -2.54 0.33 10.60
C ILE A 192 -3.00 -1.10 10.86
N ASP A 193 -3.02 -1.47 12.13
CA ASP A 193 -3.69 -2.64 12.65
C ASP A 193 -4.98 -2.23 13.34
N GLU A 194 -6.06 -2.24 12.62
CA GLU A 194 -7.36 -1.82 13.14
C GLU A 194 -7.89 -2.74 14.25
N VAL A 195 -7.50 -4.02 14.24
CA VAL A 195 -7.94 -4.99 15.26
C VAL A 195 -7.28 -4.72 16.61
N ALA A 196 -5.97 -4.47 16.60
CA ALA A 196 -5.24 -4.14 17.82
C ALA A 196 -5.27 -2.65 18.17
N ARG A 197 -5.83 -1.80 17.32
CA ARG A 197 -5.78 -0.34 17.43
C ARG A 197 -4.33 0.15 17.55
N GLU A 198 -3.49 -0.28 16.60
CA GLU A 198 -2.06 0.03 16.56
C GLU A 198 -1.65 0.60 15.22
N ILE A 199 -0.68 1.50 15.24
CA ILE A 199 0.00 2.01 14.06
C ILE A 199 1.47 1.62 14.10
N TYR A 200 1.93 0.98 13.04
CA TYR A 200 3.31 0.55 12.85
C TYR A 200 4.00 1.53 11.93
N ILE A 201 5.11 2.08 12.35
CA ILE A 201 5.80 3.16 11.63
C ILE A 201 7.25 2.77 11.37
N ILE A 202 7.69 2.90 10.13
CA ILE A 202 9.10 2.84 9.80
C ILE A 202 9.76 4.13 10.28
N ASN A 203 10.85 3.99 11.04
CA ASN A 203 11.63 5.13 11.48
C ASN A 203 13.13 4.81 11.45
N TRP A 204 13.86 5.35 10.49
CA TRP A 204 15.26 5.02 10.19
C TRP A 204 15.47 3.50 10.01
N LYS A 205 16.18 2.86 10.94
CA LYS A 205 16.55 1.43 10.91
C LYS A 205 15.69 0.57 11.84
N ARG A 206 14.44 0.97 12.10
CA ARG A 206 13.57 0.29 13.07
C ARG A 206 12.10 0.42 12.73
N VAL A 207 11.32 -0.46 13.31
CA VAL A 207 9.86 -0.37 13.37
C VAL A 207 9.48 0.12 14.76
N LEU A 208 8.61 1.12 14.83
CA LEU A 208 7.99 1.62 16.05
C LEU A 208 6.48 1.38 16.00
N VAL A 209 5.92 0.99 17.11
CA VAL A 209 4.47 0.72 17.26
C VAL A 209 3.90 1.63 18.31
N TYR A 210 2.81 2.29 17.95
CA TYR A 210 2.09 3.21 18.81
C TYR A 210 0.62 2.81 18.90
N ASP A 211 -0.02 3.30 19.94
CA ASP A 211 -1.47 3.27 20.04
C ASP A 211 -2.08 4.21 18.99
N MET A 212 -3.02 3.71 18.21
CA MET A 212 -3.58 4.40 17.05
C MET A 212 -4.49 5.58 17.44
N ASP A 213 -5.02 5.58 18.66
CA ASP A 213 -5.97 6.59 19.12
C ASP A 213 -5.32 7.70 19.95
N SER A 214 -4.35 7.33 20.77
CA SER A 214 -3.65 8.27 21.67
C SER A 214 -2.29 8.74 21.17
N GLY A 215 -1.68 8.02 20.21
CA GLY A 215 -0.31 8.24 19.77
C GLY A 215 0.75 7.80 20.79
N ALA A 216 0.38 7.08 21.86
CA ALA A 216 1.33 6.64 22.86
C ALA A 216 2.25 5.53 22.33
N PHE A 217 3.55 5.64 22.56
CA PHE A 217 4.51 4.60 22.20
C PHE A 217 4.23 3.29 22.97
N LYS A 218 4.25 2.16 22.28
CA LYS A 218 4.02 0.83 22.85
C LYS A 218 5.28 -0.05 22.84
N ARG A 219 5.94 -0.17 21.71
CA ARG A 219 7.11 -1.02 21.50
C ARG A 219 7.80 -0.69 20.16
N GLY A 220 8.97 -1.30 19.94
CA GLY A 220 9.68 -1.20 18.66
C GLY A 220 10.84 -2.18 18.61
N TRP A 221 11.39 -2.39 17.42
CA TRP A 221 12.49 -3.32 17.19
C TRP A 221 13.30 -2.95 15.95
N GLY A 222 14.52 -3.47 15.89
CA GLY A 222 15.43 -3.40 14.74
C GLY A 222 15.38 -4.66 13.87
N GLY A 223 16.35 -4.79 12.98
CA GLY A 223 16.52 -5.99 12.16
C GLY A 223 16.57 -7.25 13.01
N HIS A 224 15.99 -8.33 12.52
CA HIS A 224 15.91 -9.64 13.22
C HIS A 224 15.36 -9.57 14.66
N GLY A 225 14.53 -8.56 14.95
CA GLY A 225 13.87 -8.42 16.25
C GLY A 225 14.78 -7.85 17.36
N MET A 226 15.88 -7.19 17.00
CA MET A 226 16.78 -6.60 17.98
C MET A 226 16.11 -5.50 18.81
N PRO A 227 16.36 -5.46 20.13
CA PRO A 227 15.86 -4.38 20.98
C PRO A 227 16.35 -3.01 20.52
N LEU A 228 15.53 -1.98 20.72
CA LEU A 228 15.89 -0.59 20.32
C LEU A 228 17.23 -0.14 20.90
N SER A 229 17.56 -0.56 22.12
CA SER A 229 18.81 -0.24 22.80
C SER A 229 20.08 -0.78 22.13
N GLU A 230 19.93 -1.75 21.23
CA GLU A 230 21.06 -2.40 20.54
C GLU A 230 21.24 -1.93 19.09
N ILE A 231 20.36 -1.07 18.59
CA ILE A 231 20.40 -0.58 17.22
C ILE A 231 21.48 0.49 17.08
N SER A 232 22.47 0.27 16.22
CA SER A 232 23.52 1.24 15.94
C SER A 232 23.06 2.32 14.96
N ASN A 233 23.59 3.54 15.16
CA ASN A 233 23.47 4.65 14.23
C ASN A 233 24.58 4.63 13.14
N ASP A 234 25.50 3.69 13.19
CA ASP A 234 26.62 3.60 12.26
C ASP A 234 26.16 3.44 10.80
N PRO A 235 26.91 3.95 9.83
CA PRO A 235 26.63 3.74 8.43
C PRO A 235 26.56 2.25 8.06
N THR A 236 25.63 1.90 7.22
CA THR A 236 25.47 0.52 6.75
C THR A 236 26.36 0.28 5.50
N PRO A 237 27.11 -0.82 5.43
CA PRO A 237 27.99 -1.11 4.30
C PRO A 237 27.20 -1.31 2.99
N PRO A 238 27.83 -1.19 1.80
CA PRO A 238 27.19 -1.46 0.52
C PRO A 238 26.60 -2.87 0.44
N TYR A 239 25.55 -3.02 -0.37
CA TYR A 239 24.96 -4.34 -0.63
C TYR A 239 25.87 -5.19 -1.51
N THR A 240 26.06 -6.45 -1.10
CA THR A 240 26.75 -7.46 -1.91
C THR A 240 26.05 -8.81 -1.72
N TRP A 241 25.58 -9.40 -2.82
CA TRP A 241 25.02 -10.74 -2.80
C TRP A 241 26.12 -11.77 -3.07
N THR A 242 26.30 -12.70 -2.16
CA THR A 242 27.35 -13.74 -2.24
C THR A 242 26.81 -15.13 -2.60
N GLY A 243 25.52 -15.21 -3.02
CA GLY A 243 24.86 -16.47 -3.37
C GLY A 243 24.06 -17.09 -2.21
N ALA A 244 24.13 -16.49 -1.03
CA ALA A 244 23.33 -16.88 0.14
C ALA A 244 22.80 -15.63 0.88
N PRO A 245 21.70 -15.73 1.64
CA PRO A 245 21.25 -14.66 2.51
C PRO A 245 22.37 -14.22 3.45
N PRO A 246 22.53 -12.89 3.69
CA PRO A 246 23.48 -12.43 4.67
C PRO A 246 23.14 -12.96 6.08
N PRO A 247 24.11 -13.05 6.98
CA PRO A 247 23.81 -13.41 8.36
C PRO A 247 22.86 -12.40 8.99
N PRO A 248 22.10 -12.80 10.03
CA PRO A 248 21.22 -11.90 10.75
C PRO A 248 21.95 -10.65 11.25
N GLU A 249 21.39 -9.48 10.96
CA GLU A 249 21.95 -8.18 11.35
C GLU A 249 21.08 -7.54 12.43
N LYS A 250 21.69 -6.79 13.36
CA LYS A 250 20.98 -6.09 14.42
C LYS A 250 20.15 -4.92 13.89
N ASN A 251 20.62 -4.31 12.82
CA ASN A 251 20.00 -3.16 12.22
C ASN A 251 19.27 -3.57 10.95
N PHE A 252 18.11 -3.01 10.73
CA PHE A 252 17.61 -2.95 9.36
C PHE A 252 18.57 -2.13 8.50
N VAL A 253 18.67 -2.53 7.26
CA VAL A 253 19.43 -1.76 6.27
C VAL A 253 18.57 -0.65 5.69
N PRO A 254 19.04 0.59 5.56
CA PRO A 254 18.34 1.59 4.79
C PRO A 254 18.18 1.11 3.34
N ASP A 255 17.10 1.26 2.71
CA ASP A 255 15.90 2.01 2.87
C ASP A 255 14.74 1.03 3.19
N LEU A 256 14.17 1.07 4.38
CA LEU A 256 12.93 0.37 4.68
C LEU A 256 11.81 1.02 3.87
N HIS A 257 11.03 0.21 3.16
CA HIS A 257 10.11 0.78 2.17
C HIS A 257 8.63 0.52 2.46
N PHE A 258 8.28 -0.57 3.11
CA PHE A 258 6.91 -0.88 3.47
C PHE A 258 6.79 -1.69 4.77
N LEU A 259 5.60 -1.63 5.32
CA LEU A 259 5.05 -2.53 6.34
C LEU A 259 3.73 -3.08 5.83
N GLU A 260 3.51 -4.38 6.01
CA GLU A 260 2.21 -5.02 5.77
C GLU A 260 1.91 -6.02 6.89
N ILE A 261 0.62 -6.18 7.22
CA ILE A 261 0.17 -7.08 8.30
C ILE A 261 -0.82 -8.10 7.72
N SER A 262 -0.53 -9.39 7.91
CA SER A 262 -1.41 -10.47 7.46
C SER A 262 -2.52 -10.76 8.47
N ASN A 263 -3.57 -11.50 8.02
CA ASN A 263 -4.69 -11.88 8.87
C ASN A 263 -4.26 -12.78 10.05
N ASP A 264 -3.20 -13.59 9.88
CA ASP A 264 -2.59 -14.40 10.93
C ASP A 264 -1.57 -13.62 11.79
N ARG A 265 -1.63 -12.30 11.75
CA ARG A 265 -0.90 -11.40 12.65
C ARG A 265 0.61 -11.46 12.47
N ARG A 266 1.09 -11.59 11.24
CA ARG A 266 2.51 -11.45 10.90
C ARG A 266 2.77 -10.08 10.28
N VAL A 267 3.88 -9.47 10.65
CA VAL A 267 4.35 -8.18 10.15
C VAL A 267 5.45 -8.42 9.14
N TYR A 268 5.26 -7.94 7.93
CA TYR A 268 6.22 -8.00 6.83
C TYR A 268 6.87 -6.64 6.66
N VAL A 269 8.19 -6.59 6.75
CA VAL A 269 8.98 -5.36 6.61
C VAL A 269 9.82 -5.45 5.36
N GLY A 270 9.60 -4.57 4.40
CA GLY A 270 10.36 -4.52 3.16
C GLY A 270 11.64 -3.71 3.30
N GLU A 271 12.75 -4.37 3.18
CA GLU A 271 14.09 -3.82 3.29
C GLU A 271 14.72 -3.69 1.91
N ARG A 272 14.40 -2.57 1.24
CA ARG A 272 14.81 -2.34 -0.15
C ARG A 272 16.34 -2.37 -0.32
N GLY A 273 17.07 -1.84 0.65
CA GLY A 273 18.52 -1.82 0.65
C GLY A 273 19.19 -3.20 0.77
N GLN A 274 18.42 -4.28 0.99
CA GLN A 274 18.91 -5.67 1.05
C GLN A 274 18.16 -6.62 0.10
N ASN A 275 17.22 -6.14 -0.72
CA ASN A 275 16.36 -7.00 -1.54
C ASN A 275 15.65 -8.08 -0.69
N ARG A 276 15.19 -7.70 0.51
CA ARG A 276 14.73 -8.63 1.53
C ARG A 276 13.38 -8.20 2.11
N ILE A 277 12.62 -9.18 2.55
CA ILE A 277 11.45 -9.00 3.40
C ILE A 277 11.73 -9.75 4.69
N GLU A 278 11.77 -9.06 5.82
CA GLU A 278 11.81 -9.69 7.13
C GLU A 278 10.39 -9.88 7.66
N VAL A 279 10.12 -11.04 8.26
CA VAL A 279 8.81 -11.42 8.81
C VAL A 279 8.89 -11.54 10.32
N PHE A 280 7.94 -10.87 11.00
CA PHE A 280 7.87 -10.82 12.45
C PHE A 280 6.48 -11.21 12.96
N THR A 281 6.40 -11.52 14.25
CA THR A 281 5.15 -11.42 15.00
C THR A 281 4.82 -9.96 15.31
N THR A 282 3.62 -9.66 15.77
CA THR A 282 3.21 -8.28 16.11
C THR A 282 3.92 -7.70 17.35
N ASP A 283 4.58 -8.53 18.14
CA ASP A 283 5.43 -8.11 19.26
C ASP A 283 6.91 -7.94 18.88
N GLY A 284 7.24 -8.11 17.58
CA GLY A 284 8.58 -7.85 17.05
C GLY A 284 9.53 -9.04 17.09
N LYS A 285 9.05 -10.24 17.43
CA LYS A 285 9.88 -11.46 17.34
C LYS A 285 10.08 -11.84 15.88
N TRP A 286 11.33 -11.91 15.44
CA TRP A 286 11.69 -12.36 14.10
C TRP A 286 11.31 -13.82 13.86
N LEU A 287 10.84 -14.13 12.65
CA LEU A 287 10.41 -15.45 12.23
C LEU A 287 11.25 -15.99 11.07
N GLN A 288 11.43 -15.21 10.02
CA GLN A 288 12.14 -15.63 8.79
C GLN A 288 12.38 -14.45 7.86
N ASP A 289 13.23 -14.68 6.84
CA ASP A 289 13.54 -13.74 5.77
C ASP A 289 13.21 -14.30 4.40
N PHE A 290 12.80 -13.43 3.49
CA PHE A 290 12.61 -13.75 2.08
C PHE A 290 13.48 -12.85 1.21
N SER A 291 14.37 -13.44 0.41
CA SER A 291 15.12 -12.69 -0.60
C SER A 291 14.29 -12.55 -1.88
N VAL A 292 14.27 -11.35 -2.45
CA VAL A 292 13.52 -11.03 -3.68
C VAL A 292 14.49 -10.56 -4.74
N ALA A 293 14.70 -11.35 -5.80
CA ALA A 293 15.66 -11.07 -6.87
C ALA A 293 17.02 -10.55 -6.36
N PRO A 294 17.71 -11.32 -5.48
CA PRO A 294 18.82 -10.83 -4.67
C PRO A 294 20.06 -10.41 -5.48
N ASN A 295 20.17 -10.81 -6.73
CA ASN A 295 21.27 -10.37 -7.63
C ASN A 295 21.10 -8.93 -8.14
N THR A 296 19.95 -8.27 -7.87
CA THR A 296 19.71 -6.89 -8.25
C THR A 296 20.53 -5.96 -7.36
N PRO A 297 21.22 -4.95 -7.88
CA PRO A 297 21.86 -3.94 -7.05
C PRO A 297 20.83 -3.30 -6.10
N ALA A 298 21.15 -3.25 -4.79
CA ALA A 298 20.21 -2.72 -3.82
C ALA A 298 20.61 -1.34 -3.29
N ARG A 299 21.91 -1.06 -3.18
CA ARG A 299 22.48 0.22 -2.75
C ARG A 299 23.97 0.30 -3.07
N GLY A 300 24.53 1.49 -2.95
CA GLY A 300 25.93 1.74 -3.17
C GLY A 300 26.19 2.49 -4.47
N GLU A 301 27.39 2.37 -4.99
CA GLU A 301 27.79 3.01 -6.25
C GLU A 301 26.95 2.48 -7.42
N GLY A 302 26.52 3.36 -8.30
CA GLY A 302 25.67 3.00 -9.42
C GLY A 302 24.16 3.03 -9.15
N CYS A 303 23.74 3.29 -7.90
CA CYS A 303 22.33 3.41 -7.54
C CYS A 303 21.83 4.85 -7.60
N GLY A 304 20.77 5.08 -8.37
CA GLY A 304 20.07 6.36 -8.46
C GLY A 304 18.94 6.49 -7.42
N GLY A 305 18.42 7.68 -7.31
CA GLY A 305 17.25 8.03 -6.51
C GLY A 305 16.46 9.14 -7.18
N LEU A 306 15.41 9.62 -6.52
CA LEU A 306 14.51 10.68 -7.01
C LEU A 306 15.24 11.94 -7.55
N ASN A 307 16.43 12.23 -7.05
CA ASN A 307 17.22 13.40 -7.48
C ASN A 307 18.34 13.04 -8.49
N ASN A 308 18.44 11.79 -8.91
CA ASN A 308 19.43 11.35 -9.86
C ASN A 308 18.83 10.38 -10.88
N THR A 309 18.05 10.93 -11.79
CA THR A 309 17.37 10.19 -12.87
C THR A 309 18.31 9.63 -13.95
N LYS A 310 19.62 9.95 -13.88
CA LYS A 310 20.63 9.41 -14.80
C LYS A 310 21.09 8.01 -14.41
N MET A 311 20.78 7.56 -13.19
CA MET A 311 21.15 6.24 -12.70
C MET A 311 19.88 5.42 -12.41
N PRO A 312 19.91 4.09 -12.63
CA PRO A 312 18.75 3.25 -12.35
C PRO A 312 18.42 3.25 -10.85
N PRO A 313 17.15 3.10 -10.48
CA PRO A 313 16.81 2.82 -9.11
C PRO A 313 17.43 1.49 -8.66
N CYS A 314 17.61 1.30 -7.37
CA CYS A 314 18.14 0.06 -6.80
C CYS A 314 17.20 -0.53 -5.76
N GLY A 315 17.36 -1.85 -5.53
CA GLY A 315 16.53 -2.60 -4.59
C GLY A 315 15.20 -3.06 -5.20
N THR A 316 14.64 -4.11 -4.64
CA THR A 316 13.51 -4.84 -5.26
C THR A 316 12.22 -4.80 -4.45
N THR A 317 12.28 -4.46 -3.16
CA THR A 317 11.13 -4.55 -2.25
C THR A 317 10.50 -3.17 -2.02
N TYR A 318 9.79 -2.65 -3.05
CA TYR A 318 9.16 -1.33 -2.98
C TYR A 318 7.83 -1.34 -2.22
N LYS A 319 6.97 -2.32 -2.46
CA LYS A 319 5.69 -2.48 -1.77
C LYS A 319 5.23 -3.93 -1.85
N LEU A 320 4.35 -4.32 -0.95
CA LEU A 320 3.78 -5.66 -0.85
C LEU A 320 2.27 -5.61 -0.87
N ALA A 321 1.65 -6.54 -1.60
CA ALA A 321 0.26 -6.92 -1.40
C ALA A 321 0.18 -8.41 -1.01
N ILE A 322 -0.70 -8.73 -0.08
CA ILE A 322 -0.94 -10.09 0.39
C ILE A 322 -2.22 -10.59 -0.26
N SER A 323 -2.24 -11.83 -0.76
CA SER A 323 -3.44 -12.40 -1.40
C SER A 323 -4.63 -12.43 -0.45
N ARG A 324 -5.83 -12.29 -1.00
CA ARG A 324 -7.09 -12.18 -0.23
C ARG A 324 -7.80 -13.52 -0.02
N ASP A 325 -7.25 -14.62 -0.55
CA ASP A 325 -7.74 -15.95 -0.22
C ASP A 325 -7.61 -16.25 1.29
N THR A 326 -8.40 -17.17 1.82
CA THR A 326 -8.47 -17.48 3.25
C THR A 326 -7.11 -17.84 3.85
N SER A 327 -6.23 -18.48 3.08
CA SER A 327 -4.90 -18.86 3.51
C SER A 327 -3.86 -17.76 3.33
N GLN A 328 -4.20 -16.71 2.59
CA GLN A 328 -3.27 -15.66 2.14
C GLN A 328 -2.00 -16.27 1.54
N LYS A 329 -2.18 -17.18 0.59
CA LYS A 329 -1.13 -18.05 0.06
C LYS A 329 0.01 -17.30 -0.62
N TYR A 330 -0.24 -16.16 -1.24
CA TYR A 330 0.71 -15.46 -2.07
C TYR A 330 1.09 -14.08 -1.54
N LEU A 331 2.34 -13.72 -1.77
CA LEU A 331 2.85 -12.34 -1.63
C LEU A 331 3.15 -11.80 -3.02
N TYR A 332 2.71 -10.57 -3.28
CA TYR A 332 2.95 -9.84 -4.53
C TYR A 332 3.86 -8.67 -4.24
N VAL A 333 5.10 -8.74 -4.70
CA VAL A 333 6.12 -7.74 -4.39
C VAL A 333 6.34 -6.84 -5.60
N ALA A 334 6.04 -5.57 -5.44
CA ALA A 334 6.34 -4.54 -6.44
C ALA A 334 7.85 -4.30 -6.48
N ASP A 335 8.45 -4.43 -7.66
CA ASP A 335 9.86 -4.21 -7.92
C ASP A 335 10.03 -3.10 -8.96
N GLY A 336 10.29 -1.89 -8.49
CA GLY A 336 10.47 -0.71 -9.33
C GLY A 336 11.79 -0.71 -10.10
N THR A 337 12.75 -1.50 -9.69
CA THR A 337 14.05 -1.63 -10.34
C THR A 337 13.98 -2.54 -11.57
N ASN A 338 13.40 -3.73 -11.41
CA ASN A 338 13.22 -4.69 -12.50
C ASN A 338 11.90 -4.51 -13.26
N ASN A 339 11.05 -3.56 -12.86
CA ASN A 339 9.77 -3.23 -13.49
C ASN A 339 8.84 -4.43 -13.60
N ARG A 340 8.63 -5.15 -12.48
CA ARG A 340 7.74 -6.31 -12.41
C ARG A 340 7.14 -6.50 -11.03
N VAL A 341 6.13 -7.34 -10.97
CA VAL A 341 5.58 -7.85 -9.71
C VAL A 341 6.05 -9.30 -9.54
N TRP A 342 6.79 -9.57 -8.49
CA TRP A 342 7.17 -10.92 -8.10
C TRP A 342 6.05 -11.59 -7.34
N ILE A 343 5.83 -12.89 -7.56
CA ILE A 343 4.85 -13.70 -6.87
C ILE A 343 5.60 -14.74 -6.04
N LEU A 344 5.46 -14.64 -4.72
CA LEU A 344 6.10 -15.55 -3.78
C LEU A 344 5.04 -16.42 -3.10
N ASP A 345 5.41 -17.65 -2.77
CA ASP A 345 4.69 -18.44 -1.78
C ASP A 345 4.90 -17.83 -0.39
N ARG A 346 3.83 -17.48 0.29
CA ARG A 346 3.90 -16.74 1.57
C ARG A 346 4.54 -17.55 2.70
N GLN A 347 4.40 -18.87 2.69
CA GLN A 347 4.93 -19.69 3.76
C GLN A 347 6.44 -19.85 3.66
N SER A 348 6.94 -20.11 2.46
CA SER A 348 8.34 -20.42 2.22
C SER A 348 9.18 -19.24 1.72
N GLY A 349 8.55 -18.16 1.25
CA GLY A 349 9.23 -17.07 0.56
C GLY A 349 9.75 -17.42 -0.83
N LYS A 350 9.49 -18.65 -1.32
CA LYS A 350 9.94 -19.09 -2.63
C LYS A 350 9.27 -18.26 -3.73
N THR A 351 10.07 -17.70 -4.63
CA THR A 351 9.55 -17.06 -5.85
C THR A 351 8.94 -18.13 -6.76
N LEU A 352 7.65 -17.97 -7.08
CA LEU A 352 6.90 -18.85 -7.98
C LEU A 352 6.90 -18.31 -9.41
N GLY A 353 6.85 -17.00 -9.59
CA GLY A 353 6.78 -16.35 -10.89
C GLY A 353 6.80 -14.84 -10.79
N SER A 354 6.49 -14.18 -11.90
CA SER A 354 6.32 -12.73 -11.95
C SER A 354 5.49 -12.33 -13.16
N PHE A 355 4.93 -11.11 -13.14
CA PHE A 355 4.30 -10.50 -14.31
C PHE A 355 4.75 -9.05 -14.48
N GLY A 356 4.39 -8.42 -15.61
CA GLY A 356 4.84 -7.10 -16.01
C GLY A 356 6.09 -7.18 -16.91
N GLY A 357 6.98 -6.24 -16.76
CA GLY A 357 8.19 -6.06 -17.55
C GLY A 357 8.30 -4.63 -18.03
N ASN A 358 9.53 -4.17 -18.33
CA ASN A 358 9.80 -2.78 -18.64
C ASN A 358 9.03 -2.27 -19.85
N GLY A 359 8.35 -1.14 -19.70
CA GLY A 359 7.68 -0.43 -20.79
C GLY A 359 6.49 0.41 -20.31
N ARG A 360 5.76 0.98 -21.28
CA ARG A 360 4.65 1.92 -21.02
C ARG A 360 3.34 1.50 -21.67
N TYR A 361 3.29 0.38 -22.38
CA TYR A 361 2.02 -0.19 -22.84
C TYR A 361 1.25 -0.81 -21.66
N ALA A 362 -0.05 -1.03 -21.84
CA ALA A 362 -0.86 -1.71 -20.86
C ALA A 362 -0.26 -3.10 -20.53
N GLY A 363 -0.13 -3.39 -19.23
CA GLY A 363 0.51 -4.61 -18.74
C GLY A 363 2.04 -4.57 -18.61
N GLN A 364 2.70 -3.58 -19.23
CA GLN A 364 4.10 -3.28 -18.93
C GLN A 364 4.20 -2.34 -17.74
N LEU A 365 5.34 -2.31 -17.07
CA LEU A 365 5.57 -1.50 -15.88
C LEU A 365 6.80 -0.60 -16.04
N HIS A 366 6.75 0.57 -15.43
CA HIS A 366 7.89 1.47 -15.33
C HIS A 366 7.93 2.11 -13.97
N TRP A 367 8.95 1.79 -13.18
CA TRP A 367 9.17 2.24 -11.81
C TRP A 367 7.90 2.11 -10.95
N ILE A 368 7.43 0.87 -10.81
CA ILE A 368 6.31 0.53 -9.91
C ILE A 368 6.70 0.84 -8.46
N ASN A 369 5.88 1.63 -7.76
CA ASN A 369 6.15 2.07 -6.39
C ASN A 369 5.05 1.68 -5.39
N ALA A 370 3.86 1.39 -5.89
CA ALA A 370 2.71 1.01 -5.07
C ALA A 370 1.99 -0.20 -5.65
N ILE A 371 1.42 -1.03 -4.77
CA ILE A 371 0.60 -2.19 -5.11
C ILE A 371 -0.44 -2.41 -4.02
N ALA A 372 -1.65 -2.80 -4.42
CA ALA A 372 -2.72 -3.25 -3.52
C ALA A 372 -3.57 -4.31 -4.22
N MET A 373 -4.41 -5.02 -3.45
CA MET A 373 -5.29 -6.06 -3.96
C MET A 373 -6.70 -5.91 -3.39
N ASP A 374 -7.73 -6.09 -4.22
CA ASP A 374 -9.12 -6.13 -3.79
C ASP A 374 -9.58 -7.54 -3.33
N SER A 375 -10.82 -7.65 -2.87
CA SER A 375 -11.40 -8.90 -2.39
C SER A 375 -11.55 -9.96 -3.49
N LYS A 376 -11.64 -9.54 -4.76
CA LYS A 376 -11.75 -10.40 -5.94
C LYS A 376 -10.39 -10.89 -6.46
N GLY A 377 -9.29 -10.42 -5.84
CA GLY A 377 -7.93 -10.76 -6.23
C GLY A 377 -7.39 -9.93 -7.40
N ASN A 378 -8.04 -8.83 -7.78
CA ASN A 378 -7.46 -7.90 -8.74
C ASN A 378 -6.31 -7.13 -8.08
N ILE A 379 -5.23 -6.95 -8.82
CA ILE A 379 -4.06 -6.20 -8.38
C ILE A 379 -4.07 -4.82 -9.02
N TYR A 380 -3.82 -3.81 -8.20
CA TYR A 380 -3.66 -2.42 -8.62
C TYR A 380 -2.21 -2.01 -8.42
N THR A 381 -1.58 -1.45 -9.46
CA THR A 381 -0.19 -1.01 -9.43
C THR A 381 -0.10 0.48 -9.66
N GLY A 382 0.75 1.17 -8.89
CA GLY A 382 1.03 2.59 -9.05
C GLY A 382 2.46 2.82 -9.51
N GLU A 383 2.64 3.67 -10.50
CA GLU A 383 3.92 3.95 -11.13
C GLU A 383 4.30 5.42 -10.96
N VAL A 384 5.59 5.66 -10.80
CA VAL A 384 6.17 7.01 -10.58
C VAL A 384 7.01 7.45 -11.78
N GLU A 385 7.70 8.55 -11.65
CA GLU A 385 8.54 9.18 -12.66
C GLU A 385 7.78 9.39 -13.98
N GLN A 386 8.29 8.92 -15.10
CA GLN A 386 7.71 9.18 -16.43
C GLN A 386 6.49 8.27 -16.76
N ALA A 387 6.16 7.29 -15.93
CA ALA A 387 4.96 6.47 -16.17
C ALA A 387 3.68 7.13 -15.67
N LYS A 388 3.70 7.66 -14.45
CA LYS A 388 2.62 8.45 -13.86
C LYS A 388 1.23 7.85 -14.10
N ARG A 389 1.02 6.60 -13.69
CA ARG A 389 -0.24 5.88 -13.92
C ARG A 389 -0.57 4.88 -12.82
N ILE A 390 -1.81 4.46 -12.83
CA ILE A 390 -2.33 3.31 -12.10
C ILE A 390 -2.85 2.28 -13.10
N GLN A 391 -2.62 0.99 -12.85
CA GLN A 391 -3.12 -0.09 -13.70
C GLN A 391 -3.83 -1.15 -12.86
N LYS A 392 -4.83 -1.83 -13.45
CA LYS A 392 -5.54 -2.97 -12.88
C LYS A 392 -5.15 -4.25 -13.61
N PHE A 393 -4.82 -5.29 -12.84
CA PHE A 393 -4.54 -6.63 -13.34
C PHE A 393 -5.57 -7.60 -12.74
N GLU A 394 -6.27 -8.29 -13.58
CA GLU A 394 -7.30 -9.26 -13.19
C GLU A 394 -6.73 -10.68 -13.20
N PRO A 395 -7.03 -11.52 -12.17
CA PRO A 395 -6.66 -12.93 -12.22
C PRO A 395 -7.38 -13.63 -13.37
N VAL A 396 -6.65 -14.40 -14.18
CA VAL A 396 -7.26 -15.27 -15.17
C VAL A 396 -7.94 -16.42 -14.45
N ARG A 397 -9.24 -16.64 -14.68
CA ARG A 397 -10.03 -17.69 -14.07
C ARG A 397 -10.39 -18.75 -15.12
N LYS A 398 -10.43 -20.04 -14.71
CA LYS A 398 -10.82 -21.18 -15.59
C LYS A 398 -12.31 -21.24 -15.78
#